data_e2ad81d235e5641f4f452c56d5abcb9a
#
_entry.id   e2ad81d235e5641f4f452c56d5abcb9a
#
_cell.length_a   1.000
_cell.length_b   1.000
_cell.length_c   1.000
_cell.angle_alpha   90.00
_cell.angle_beta   90.00
_cell.angle_gamma   90.00
#
_symmetry.space_group_name_H-M   'P 1'
#
loop_
_entity.id
_entity.type
_entity.pdbx_description
1 polymer ?
#
loop_
_entity_poly.entity_id
_entity_poly.type
_entity_poly.pdbx_seq_one_letter_code
_entity_poly.pdbx_strand_id
1 'polypeptide(L)'
;FHAADLTADAGWDAAADGCDYVLHVASPVSIAEPRNPDELIVPAREGTRRAVGAALRAGVKRVVLTSSVAAASPRTTSPRAGMRESASDETQWTDLDDPRVGAYSRSKTLAERTAWDLVGAASGTTTLATVNPSVVLGPVLGRDFSDSVQVVQRLLSGKVPGLPRLGFCFVDVRDVADLHIRAMTAPEAAGQRFIAAGDFAWMAEVAALLKAHLGEGAARVPTRRVPDLVLKLVALFDRSVAGVVPRLGEKRT
;
A
#
# COMPACT_ATOMS: atom_id res chain seq x y z
N PHE A 1 14.54 7.34 -21.80
CA PHE A 1 14.55 7.14 -20.34
C PHE A 1 15.22 8.34 -19.69
N HIS A 2 14.60 8.86 -18.62
CA HIS A 2 15.13 9.94 -17.78
C HIS A 2 15.34 9.41 -16.37
N ALA A 3 16.49 9.72 -15.79
CA ALA A 3 16.76 9.38 -14.40
C ALA A 3 16.12 10.44 -13.49
N ALA A 4 15.37 10.00 -12.51
CA ALA A 4 14.80 10.85 -11.46
C ALA A 4 14.80 10.08 -10.14
N ASP A 5 15.00 10.79 -9.03
CA ASP A 5 15.05 10.22 -7.69
C ASP A 5 14.04 10.93 -6.79
N LEU A 6 13.31 10.17 -5.97
CA LEU A 6 12.32 10.74 -5.03
C LEU A 6 12.93 11.71 -4.03
N THR A 7 14.24 11.61 -3.78
CA THR A 7 14.98 12.44 -2.82
C THR A 7 15.72 13.62 -3.45
N ALA A 8 15.73 13.73 -4.79
CA ALA A 8 16.44 14.76 -5.54
C ALA A 8 15.51 15.52 -6.49
N ASP A 9 15.80 16.80 -6.73
CA ASP A 9 14.95 17.66 -7.57
C ASP A 9 15.24 17.49 -9.08
N ALA A 10 16.40 16.93 -9.44
CA ALA A 10 16.83 16.80 -10.83
C ALA A 10 16.06 15.71 -11.59
N GLY A 11 15.86 15.92 -12.89
CA GLY A 11 15.35 14.93 -13.83
C GLY A 11 13.83 14.92 -14.00
N TRP A 12 13.05 15.41 -13.05
CA TRP A 12 11.59 15.31 -13.07
C TRP A 12 10.94 16.10 -14.21
N ASP A 13 11.38 17.33 -14.45
CA ASP A 13 10.82 18.16 -15.53
C ASP A 13 11.10 17.56 -16.89
N ALA A 14 12.35 17.09 -17.11
CA ALA A 14 12.70 16.41 -18.35
C ALA A 14 11.96 15.07 -18.54
N ALA A 15 11.62 14.39 -17.46
CA ALA A 15 10.84 13.16 -17.51
C ALA A 15 9.35 13.41 -17.82
N ALA A 16 8.81 14.57 -17.44
CA ALA A 16 7.40 14.92 -17.66
C ALA A 16 7.16 15.68 -18.98
N ASP A 17 8.21 16.26 -19.56
CA ASP A 17 8.13 17.07 -20.78
C ASP A 17 7.53 16.26 -21.95
N GLY A 18 6.54 16.82 -22.63
CA GLY A 18 5.84 16.20 -23.75
C GLY A 18 4.95 15.01 -23.39
N CYS A 19 4.76 14.70 -22.10
CA CYS A 19 3.86 13.63 -21.67
C CYS A 19 2.40 14.09 -21.63
N ASP A 20 1.48 13.24 -22.08
CA ASP A 20 0.04 13.44 -21.90
C ASP A 20 -0.43 13.09 -20.49
N TYR A 21 0.20 12.11 -19.86
CA TYR A 21 -0.17 11.56 -18.57
C TYR A 21 1.07 11.23 -17.74
N VAL A 22 0.92 11.24 -16.43
CA VAL A 22 1.94 10.77 -15.49
C VAL A 22 1.35 9.69 -14.57
N LEU A 23 1.94 8.51 -14.57
CA LEU A 23 1.65 7.45 -13.60
C LEU A 23 2.74 7.48 -12.51
N HIS A 24 2.42 8.05 -11.35
CA HIS A 24 3.34 8.12 -10.22
C HIS A 24 3.19 6.87 -9.33
N VAL A 25 3.94 5.82 -9.67
CA VAL A 25 3.90 4.53 -8.97
C VAL A 25 4.97 4.44 -7.88
N ALA A 26 6.10 5.12 -8.08
CA ALA A 26 7.25 5.06 -7.19
C ALA A 26 6.94 5.63 -5.79
N SER A 27 7.24 4.87 -4.76
CA SER A 27 7.12 5.28 -3.35
C SER A 27 7.97 4.35 -2.49
N PRO A 28 8.60 4.84 -1.40
CA PRO A 28 9.24 3.94 -0.45
C PRO A 28 8.20 3.04 0.20
N VAL A 29 8.55 1.76 0.34
CA VAL A 29 7.73 0.74 1.00
C VAL A 29 8.58 0.02 2.04
N SER A 30 8.03 -0.24 3.21
CA SER A 30 8.64 -1.10 4.23
C SER A 30 7.55 -1.74 5.08
N ILE A 31 7.64 -3.07 5.26
CA ILE A 31 6.80 -3.81 6.22
C ILE A 31 7.31 -3.57 7.65
N ALA A 32 8.62 -3.42 7.83
CA ALA A 32 9.20 -3.16 9.12
C ALA A 32 9.01 -1.68 9.52
N GLU A 33 8.61 -1.46 10.76
CA GLU A 33 8.53 -0.11 11.30
C GLU A 33 9.95 0.50 11.39
N PRO A 34 10.24 1.62 10.71
CA PRO A 34 11.57 2.21 10.71
C PRO A 34 11.91 2.80 12.10
N ARG A 35 13.19 3.05 12.34
CA ARG A 35 13.63 3.72 13.58
C ARG A 35 13.16 5.17 13.61
N ASN A 36 13.27 5.83 12.47
CA ASN A 36 12.75 7.18 12.27
C ASN A 36 11.63 7.11 11.22
N PRO A 37 10.39 7.46 11.56
CA PRO A 37 9.27 7.49 10.61
C PRO A 37 9.55 8.34 9.36
N ASP A 38 10.39 9.37 9.48
CA ASP A 38 10.74 10.26 8.37
C ASP A 38 11.53 9.56 7.26
N GLU A 39 12.14 8.40 7.53
CA GLU A 39 12.78 7.58 6.50
C GLU A 39 11.78 7.11 5.41
N LEU A 40 10.49 6.99 5.77
CA LEU A 40 9.41 6.70 4.82
C LEU A 40 8.59 7.94 4.46
N ILE A 41 8.29 8.79 5.44
CA ILE A 41 7.37 9.92 5.26
C ILE A 41 7.97 10.96 4.33
N VAL A 42 9.22 11.38 4.58
CA VAL A 42 9.85 12.46 3.80
C VAL A 42 10.00 12.08 2.32
N PRO A 43 10.63 10.96 1.94
CA PRO A 43 10.78 10.65 0.53
C PRO A 43 9.44 10.33 -0.15
N ALA A 44 8.43 9.80 0.55
CA ALA A 44 7.10 9.60 -0.03
C ALA A 44 6.42 10.94 -0.35
N ARG A 45 6.39 11.87 0.60
CA ARG A 45 5.76 13.18 0.46
C ARG A 45 6.51 14.06 -0.55
N GLU A 46 7.82 14.19 -0.37
CA GLU A 46 8.64 15.06 -1.23
C GLU A 46 8.81 14.51 -2.63
N GLY A 47 8.88 13.17 -2.78
CA GLY A 47 8.86 12.52 -4.09
C GLY A 47 7.56 12.76 -4.84
N THR A 48 6.42 12.66 -4.15
CA THR A 48 5.11 13.02 -4.72
C THR A 48 5.05 14.49 -5.10
N ARG A 49 5.57 15.40 -4.26
CA ARG A 49 5.64 16.82 -4.58
C ARG A 49 6.45 17.09 -5.85
N ARG A 50 7.56 16.41 -6.04
CA ARG A 50 8.42 16.53 -7.23
C ARG A 50 7.72 16.01 -8.48
N ALA A 51 7.20 14.78 -8.44
CA ALA A 51 6.55 14.14 -9.58
C ALA A 51 5.28 14.90 -10.02
N VAL A 52 4.40 15.21 -9.08
CA VAL A 52 3.16 15.97 -9.35
C VAL A 52 3.47 17.41 -9.76
N GLY A 53 4.45 18.06 -9.12
CA GLY A 53 4.89 19.40 -9.50
C GLY A 53 5.44 19.48 -10.94
N ALA A 54 6.23 18.50 -11.34
CA ALA A 54 6.73 18.40 -12.73
C ALA A 54 5.58 18.15 -13.71
N ALA A 55 4.65 17.27 -13.39
CA ALA A 55 3.46 16.99 -14.19
C ALA A 55 2.61 18.26 -14.38
N LEU A 56 2.42 19.06 -13.32
CA LEU A 56 1.69 20.34 -13.39
C LEU A 56 2.41 21.36 -14.28
N ARG A 57 3.73 21.48 -14.16
CA ARG A 57 4.53 22.39 -15.03
C ARG A 57 4.49 21.97 -16.49
N ALA A 58 4.49 20.67 -16.75
CA ALA A 58 4.38 20.12 -18.10
C ALA A 58 2.95 20.21 -18.68
N GLY A 59 1.94 20.53 -17.85
CA GLY A 59 0.55 20.65 -18.30
C GLY A 59 -0.07 19.33 -18.74
N VAL A 60 0.31 18.20 -18.12
CA VAL A 60 -0.25 16.88 -18.45
C VAL A 60 -1.76 16.85 -18.22
N LYS A 61 -2.48 16.05 -18.98
CA LYS A 61 -3.95 15.91 -18.87
C LYS A 61 -4.36 15.36 -17.49
N ARG A 62 -3.64 14.34 -17.03
CA ARG A 62 -3.91 13.71 -15.72
C ARG A 62 -2.68 13.08 -15.11
N VAL A 63 -2.62 13.16 -13.78
CA VAL A 63 -1.74 12.36 -12.93
C VAL A 63 -2.55 11.21 -12.33
N VAL A 64 -2.04 9.99 -12.36
CA VAL A 64 -2.56 8.85 -11.58
C VAL A 64 -1.53 8.48 -10.53
N LEU A 65 -1.90 8.64 -9.26
CA LEU A 65 -1.02 8.33 -8.13
C LEU A 65 -1.34 6.93 -7.58
N THR A 66 -0.34 6.08 -7.47
CA THR A 66 -0.45 4.83 -6.69
C THR A 66 -0.30 5.12 -5.20
N SER A 67 -1.42 5.23 -4.53
CA SER A 67 -1.50 5.35 -3.07
C SER A 67 -1.59 3.95 -2.41
N SER A 68 -2.45 3.77 -1.44
CA SER A 68 -2.72 2.49 -0.74
C SER A 68 -4.02 2.58 0.04
N VAL A 69 -4.68 1.44 0.29
CA VAL A 69 -5.75 1.34 1.31
C VAL A 69 -5.28 1.83 2.69
N ALA A 70 -3.96 1.85 2.92
CA ALA A 70 -3.38 2.42 4.14
C ALA A 70 -3.64 3.93 4.30
N ALA A 71 -3.99 4.64 3.22
CA ALA A 71 -4.40 6.05 3.28
C ALA A 71 -5.91 6.24 3.45
N ALA A 72 -6.70 5.16 3.31
CA ALA A 72 -8.16 5.14 3.42
C ALA A 72 -8.65 4.31 4.61
N SER A 73 -7.87 4.21 5.68
CA SER A 73 -8.16 3.37 6.85
C SER A 73 -8.61 4.23 8.03
N PRO A 74 -9.92 4.43 8.24
CA PRO A 74 -10.43 5.25 9.34
C PRO A 74 -10.14 4.61 10.70
N ARG A 75 -10.28 5.41 11.76
CA ARG A 75 -10.13 4.92 13.12
C ARG A 75 -11.21 3.91 13.46
N THR A 76 -10.81 2.74 13.90
CA THR A 76 -11.76 1.73 14.43
C THR A 76 -12.28 2.16 15.80
N THR A 77 -13.55 2.55 15.89
CA THR A 77 -14.17 3.16 17.08
C THR A 77 -14.75 2.15 18.07
N SER A 78 -14.84 0.86 17.73
CA SER A 78 -15.44 -0.14 18.63
C SER A 78 -14.62 -1.42 18.73
N PRO A 79 -14.02 -1.71 19.87
CA PRO A 79 -13.54 -3.05 20.17
C PRO A 79 -14.71 -3.90 20.68
N ARG A 80 -15.40 -4.63 19.80
CA ARG A 80 -16.17 -5.78 20.26
C ARG A 80 -15.21 -6.92 20.58
N ALA A 81 -15.45 -7.61 21.71
CA ALA A 81 -14.58 -8.68 22.18
C ALA A 81 -14.29 -9.70 21.07
N GLY A 82 -13.02 -9.77 20.65
CA GLY A 82 -12.48 -10.80 19.79
C GLY A 82 -12.27 -10.47 18.32
N MET A 83 -13.05 -9.64 17.67
CA MET A 83 -12.89 -9.27 16.27
C MET A 83 -13.30 -7.81 16.03
N ARG A 84 -12.42 -7.04 15.36
CA ARG A 84 -12.73 -5.67 14.93
C ARG A 84 -12.94 -5.71 13.42
N GLU A 85 -14.16 -5.42 13.00
CA GLU A 85 -14.53 -5.31 11.59
C GLU A 85 -14.77 -3.84 11.25
N SER A 86 -14.19 -3.39 10.16
CA SER A 86 -14.43 -2.06 9.58
C SER A 86 -14.41 -2.17 8.06
N ALA A 87 -15.39 -1.54 7.42
CA ALA A 87 -15.36 -1.28 5.99
C ALA A 87 -14.70 0.09 5.74
N SER A 88 -13.95 0.19 4.67
CA SER A 88 -13.36 1.44 4.19
C SER A 88 -13.91 1.75 2.81
N ASP A 89 -14.10 3.04 2.53
CA ASP A 89 -14.47 3.52 1.21
C ASP A 89 -13.57 4.69 0.78
N GLU A 90 -13.75 5.14 -0.43
CA GLU A 90 -12.95 6.18 -1.06
C GLU A 90 -13.10 7.56 -0.41
N THR A 91 -14.14 7.79 0.38
CA THR A 91 -14.38 9.07 1.07
C THR A 91 -13.56 9.20 2.35
N GLN A 92 -13.07 8.09 2.86
CA GLN A 92 -12.41 8.02 4.15
C GLN A 92 -10.91 8.28 4.05
N TRP A 93 -10.36 8.82 5.13
CA TRP A 93 -8.93 9.05 5.30
C TRP A 93 -8.43 8.40 6.58
N THR A 94 -7.19 7.94 6.53
CA THR A 94 -6.51 7.48 7.73
C THR A 94 -6.34 8.64 8.72
N ASP A 95 -6.76 8.40 9.96
CA ASP A 95 -6.62 9.37 11.05
C ASP A 95 -5.15 9.44 11.51
N LEU A 96 -4.48 10.53 11.16
CA LEU A 96 -3.07 10.74 11.50
C LEU A 96 -2.86 11.08 13.00
N ASP A 97 -3.90 11.42 13.74
CA ASP A 97 -3.84 11.69 15.18
C ASP A 97 -3.94 10.38 15.98
N ASP A 98 -4.29 9.25 15.36
CA ASP A 98 -4.26 7.95 16.02
C ASP A 98 -2.80 7.48 16.20
N PRO A 99 -2.31 7.32 17.46
CA PRO A 99 -0.94 6.89 17.72
C PRO A 99 -0.62 5.46 17.25
N ARG A 100 -1.64 4.66 16.92
CA ARG A 100 -1.48 3.30 16.38
C ARG A 100 -1.18 3.27 14.88
N VAL A 101 -1.31 4.41 14.19
CA VAL A 101 -1.01 4.52 12.76
C VAL A 101 0.50 4.54 12.57
N GLY A 102 1.04 3.49 11.96
CA GLY A 102 2.47 3.33 11.71
C GLY A 102 3.00 4.23 10.59
N ALA A 103 4.33 4.27 10.46
CA ALA A 103 5.04 5.15 9.53
C ALA A 103 4.60 4.95 8.07
N TYR A 104 4.36 3.72 7.63
CA TYR A 104 3.89 3.43 6.27
C TYR A 104 2.53 4.07 5.98
N SER A 105 1.54 3.89 6.86
CA SER A 105 0.21 4.49 6.66
C SER A 105 0.28 6.01 6.67
N ARG A 106 1.09 6.60 7.57
CA ARG A 106 1.36 8.03 7.61
C ARG A 106 1.98 8.52 6.31
N SER A 107 3.00 7.82 5.79
CA SER A 107 3.69 8.20 4.55
C SER A 107 2.75 8.20 3.36
N LYS A 108 1.92 7.16 3.20
CA LYS A 108 0.94 7.07 2.11
C LYS A 108 -0.15 8.12 2.21
N THR A 109 -0.68 8.37 3.40
CA THR A 109 -1.71 9.39 3.62
C THR A 109 -1.19 10.79 3.31
N LEU A 110 0.02 11.13 3.80
CA LEU A 110 0.62 12.44 3.57
C LEU A 110 1.01 12.65 2.10
N ALA A 111 1.55 11.61 1.44
CA ALA A 111 1.87 11.67 0.02
C ALA A 111 0.61 11.92 -0.83
N GLU A 112 -0.47 11.18 -0.56
CA GLU A 112 -1.73 11.33 -1.29
C GLU A 112 -2.36 12.69 -1.06
N ARG A 113 -2.44 13.17 0.20
CA ARG A 113 -2.93 14.53 0.51
C ARG A 113 -2.10 15.60 -0.20
N THR A 114 -0.76 15.46 -0.20
CA THR A 114 0.13 16.38 -0.93
C THR A 114 -0.20 16.45 -2.42
N ALA A 115 -0.51 15.33 -3.06
CA ALA A 115 -0.91 15.34 -4.47
C ALA A 115 -2.23 16.08 -4.69
N TRP A 116 -3.24 15.83 -3.84
CA TRP A 116 -4.53 16.53 -3.89
C TRP A 116 -4.39 18.03 -3.67
N ASP A 117 -3.60 18.44 -2.67
CA ASP A 117 -3.34 19.85 -2.35
C ASP A 117 -2.66 20.58 -3.52
N LEU A 118 -1.65 19.96 -4.14
CA LEU A 118 -0.93 20.54 -5.28
C LEU A 118 -1.84 20.73 -6.49
N VAL A 119 -2.62 19.72 -6.86
CA VAL A 119 -3.53 19.79 -8.00
C VAL A 119 -4.68 20.76 -7.71
N GLY A 120 -5.21 20.76 -6.48
CA GLY A 120 -6.28 21.68 -6.07
C GLY A 120 -5.85 23.15 -6.02
N ALA A 121 -4.57 23.44 -5.76
CA ALA A 121 -4.02 24.78 -5.76
C ALA A 121 -3.57 25.26 -7.15
N ALA A 122 -3.44 24.36 -8.13
CA ALA A 122 -2.99 24.70 -9.46
C ALA A 122 -4.10 25.35 -10.29
N SER A 123 -3.77 26.40 -11.03
CA SER A 123 -4.70 27.08 -11.95
C SER A 123 -4.84 26.38 -13.32
N GLY A 124 -4.15 25.28 -13.54
CA GLY A 124 -4.16 24.51 -14.79
C GLY A 124 -5.35 23.55 -14.92
N THR A 125 -5.37 22.81 -16.03
CA THR A 125 -6.40 21.81 -16.35
C THR A 125 -6.01 20.38 -15.98
N THR A 126 -4.80 20.18 -15.45
CA THR A 126 -4.32 18.86 -15.01
C THR A 126 -5.21 18.33 -13.90
N THR A 127 -5.71 17.12 -14.06
CA THR A 127 -6.52 16.43 -13.04
C THR A 127 -5.72 15.36 -12.31
N LEU A 128 -6.22 14.94 -11.15
CA LEU A 128 -5.66 13.83 -10.37
C LEU A 128 -6.68 12.69 -10.25
N ALA A 129 -6.21 11.47 -10.31
CA ALA A 129 -6.90 10.29 -9.82
C ALA A 129 -5.95 9.50 -8.93
N THR A 130 -6.45 8.83 -7.90
CA THR A 130 -5.62 7.95 -7.07
C THR A 130 -6.13 6.52 -7.11
N VAL A 131 -5.20 5.58 -7.20
CA VAL A 131 -5.47 4.15 -7.03
C VAL A 131 -4.90 3.75 -5.68
N ASN A 132 -5.74 3.16 -4.83
CA ASN A 132 -5.44 2.76 -3.46
C ASN A 132 -5.45 1.22 -3.33
N PRO A 133 -4.38 0.52 -3.75
CA PRO A 133 -4.36 -0.93 -3.71
C PRO A 133 -4.29 -1.46 -2.27
N SER A 134 -4.88 -2.63 -2.07
CA SER A 134 -4.63 -3.50 -0.94
C SER A 134 -3.32 -4.30 -1.13
N VAL A 135 -3.23 -5.53 -0.61
CA VAL A 135 -2.04 -6.37 -0.81
C VAL A 135 -2.03 -6.89 -2.25
N VAL A 136 -1.11 -6.36 -3.06
CA VAL A 136 -0.99 -6.73 -4.48
C VAL A 136 -0.20 -8.03 -4.61
N LEU A 137 -0.81 -9.01 -5.26
CA LEU A 137 -0.19 -10.29 -5.63
C LEU A 137 -0.38 -10.54 -7.13
N GLY A 138 0.34 -11.51 -7.68
CA GLY A 138 0.19 -11.90 -9.08
C GLY A 138 1.51 -12.36 -9.70
N PRO A 139 1.55 -12.51 -11.03
CA PRO A 139 2.76 -12.91 -11.75
C PRO A 139 3.90 -11.93 -11.53
N VAL A 140 5.08 -12.45 -11.22
CA VAL A 140 6.29 -11.66 -10.97
C VAL A 140 7.10 -11.55 -12.26
N LEU A 141 7.43 -10.34 -12.68
CA LEU A 141 8.17 -10.10 -13.92
C LEU A 141 9.69 -10.07 -13.73
N GLY A 142 10.18 -10.05 -12.49
CA GLY A 142 11.59 -9.96 -12.17
C GLY A 142 11.98 -10.75 -10.92
N ARG A 143 13.23 -10.61 -10.50
CA ARG A 143 13.75 -11.27 -9.28
C ARG A 143 13.62 -10.41 -8.02
N ASP A 144 13.29 -9.13 -8.15
CA ASP A 144 13.01 -8.23 -7.04
C ASP A 144 11.58 -8.42 -6.61
N PHE A 145 11.39 -9.22 -5.58
CA PHE A 145 10.08 -9.51 -5.04
C PHE A 145 9.61 -8.35 -4.14
N SER A 146 8.42 -7.82 -4.43
CA SER A 146 7.76 -6.87 -3.55
C SER A 146 7.53 -7.46 -2.16
N ASP A 147 7.36 -6.60 -1.16
CA ASP A 147 7.07 -7.03 0.22
C ASP A 147 5.84 -7.94 0.30
N SER A 148 4.82 -7.69 -0.53
CA SER A 148 3.61 -8.53 -0.61
C SER A 148 3.93 -9.96 -1.07
N VAL A 149 4.74 -10.10 -2.11
CA VAL A 149 5.18 -11.41 -2.64
C VAL A 149 6.09 -12.12 -1.64
N GLN A 150 6.95 -11.39 -0.93
CA GLN A 150 7.81 -11.94 0.11
C GLN A 150 7.01 -12.59 1.26
N VAL A 151 5.81 -12.10 1.58
CA VAL A 151 4.93 -12.76 2.57
C VAL A 151 4.61 -14.19 2.15
N VAL A 152 4.21 -14.39 0.89
CA VAL A 152 3.92 -15.71 0.34
C VAL A 152 5.19 -16.56 0.29
N GLN A 153 6.31 -15.99 -0.16
CA GLN A 153 7.60 -16.69 -0.21
C GLN A 153 8.07 -17.17 1.19
N ARG A 154 7.88 -16.35 2.23
CA ARG A 154 8.20 -16.73 3.60
C ARG A 154 7.34 -17.87 4.11
N LEU A 155 6.03 -17.90 3.76
CA LEU A 155 5.15 -19.01 4.07
C LEU A 155 5.64 -20.30 3.39
N LEU A 156 5.89 -20.26 2.08
CA LEU A 156 6.35 -21.42 1.30
C LEU A 156 7.71 -21.96 1.76
N SER A 157 8.63 -21.08 2.17
CA SER A 157 9.95 -21.46 2.64
C SER A 157 9.97 -22.03 4.08
N GLY A 158 8.84 -21.95 4.81
CA GLY A 158 8.75 -22.38 6.21
C GLY A 158 9.49 -21.48 7.20
N LYS A 159 9.88 -20.26 6.79
CA LYS A 159 10.54 -19.29 7.66
C LYS A 159 9.61 -18.64 8.68
N VAL A 160 8.31 -18.84 8.53
CA VAL A 160 7.30 -18.35 9.46
C VAL A 160 6.98 -19.47 10.44
N PRO A 161 7.22 -19.33 11.77
CA PRO A 161 7.06 -20.40 12.74
C PRO A 161 5.59 -20.79 13.00
N GLY A 162 4.65 -19.96 12.55
CA GLY A 162 3.22 -20.19 12.66
C GLY A 162 2.41 -19.02 12.12
N LEU A 163 1.11 -19.18 12.07
CA LEU A 163 0.18 -18.25 11.43
C LEU A 163 -0.40 -17.26 12.44
N PRO A 164 -0.13 -15.96 12.31
CA PRO A 164 -0.76 -14.94 13.13
C PRO A 164 -2.26 -14.80 12.79
N ARG A 165 -3.05 -14.27 13.70
CA ARG A 165 -4.43 -13.85 13.45
C ARG A 165 -4.43 -12.49 12.74
N LEU A 166 -3.87 -12.49 11.54
CA LEU A 166 -3.72 -11.35 10.65
C LEU A 166 -4.37 -11.68 9.32
N GLY A 167 -5.04 -10.73 8.71
CA GLY A 167 -5.67 -10.89 7.41
C GLY A 167 -5.59 -9.61 6.60
N PHE A 168 -5.79 -9.76 5.30
CA PHE A 168 -5.72 -8.69 4.32
C PHE A 168 -6.73 -8.91 3.21
N CYS A 169 -7.14 -7.85 2.55
CA CYS A 169 -7.69 -7.94 1.21
C CYS A 169 -6.52 -8.11 0.22
N PHE A 170 -6.76 -8.91 -0.81
CA PHE A 170 -5.77 -9.16 -1.87
C PHE A 170 -6.32 -8.67 -3.20
N VAL A 171 -5.44 -8.21 -4.08
CA VAL A 171 -5.79 -7.79 -5.44
C VAL A 171 -4.74 -8.29 -6.42
N ASP A 172 -5.17 -8.70 -7.62
CA ASP A 172 -4.24 -9.11 -8.67
C ASP A 172 -3.54 -7.88 -9.27
N VAL A 173 -2.24 -8.00 -9.49
CA VAL A 173 -1.42 -6.92 -10.08
C VAL A 173 -1.92 -6.50 -11.47
N ARG A 174 -2.54 -7.44 -12.22
CA ARG A 174 -3.10 -7.16 -13.55
C ARG A 174 -4.34 -6.28 -13.45
N ASP A 175 -5.19 -6.51 -12.44
CA ASP A 175 -6.36 -5.67 -12.18
C ASP A 175 -5.95 -4.29 -11.70
N VAL A 176 -4.90 -4.20 -10.87
CA VAL A 176 -4.32 -2.90 -10.46
C VAL A 176 -3.78 -2.14 -11.66
N ALA A 177 -3.07 -2.82 -12.57
CA ALA A 177 -2.54 -2.20 -13.78
C ALA A 177 -3.67 -1.71 -14.72
N ASP A 178 -4.71 -2.53 -14.94
CA ASP A 178 -5.88 -2.15 -15.74
C ASP A 178 -6.61 -0.95 -15.12
N LEU A 179 -6.78 -0.95 -13.80
CA LEU A 179 -7.39 0.19 -13.09
C LEU A 179 -6.57 1.48 -13.26
N HIS A 180 -5.24 1.42 -13.24
CA HIS A 180 -4.40 2.59 -13.52
C HIS A 180 -4.63 3.13 -14.94
N ILE A 181 -4.72 2.25 -15.95
CA ILE A 181 -4.98 2.65 -17.34
C ILE A 181 -6.37 3.28 -17.47
N ARG A 182 -7.38 2.70 -16.84
CA ARG A 182 -8.75 3.26 -16.82
C ARG A 182 -8.79 4.59 -16.08
N ALA A 183 -8.18 4.69 -14.90
CA ALA A 183 -8.09 5.93 -14.14
C ALA A 183 -7.35 7.04 -14.92
N MET A 184 -6.41 6.67 -15.79
CA MET A 184 -5.68 7.60 -16.65
C MET A 184 -6.57 8.18 -17.76
N THR A 185 -7.40 7.34 -18.39
CA THR A 185 -8.08 7.68 -19.64
C THR A 185 -9.57 8.01 -19.51
N ALA A 186 -10.28 7.42 -18.52
CA ALA A 186 -11.72 7.65 -18.34
C ALA A 186 -12.00 9.08 -17.84
N PRO A 187 -12.89 9.83 -18.49
CA PRO A 187 -13.22 11.21 -18.08
C PRO A 187 -13.71 11.28 -16.63
N GLU A 188 -14.51 10.30 -16.21
CA GLU A 188 -15.16 10.23 -14.88
C GLU A 188 -14.15 10.01 -13.74
N ALA A 189 -12.93 9.56 -14.07
CA ALA A 189 -11.89 9.34 -13.08
C ALA A 189 -11.22 10.63 -12.58
N ALA A 190 -11.51 11.76 -13.21
CA ALA A 190 -11.00 13.06 -12.77
C ALA A 190 -11.50 13.39 -11.36
N GLY A 191 -10.58 13.67 -10.44
CA GLY A 191 -10.93 14.01 -9.06
C GLY A 191 -11.36 12.82 -8.20
N GLN A 192 -11.16 11.59 -8.65
CA GLN A 192 -11.61 10.39 -7.94
C GLN A 192 -10.47 9.62 -7.27
N ARG A 193 -10.83 8.94 -6.18
CA ARG A 193 -10.04 7.91 -5.53
C ARG A 193 -10.64 6.56 -5.89
N PHE A 194 -9.83 5.51 -6.00
CA PHE A 194 -10.27 4.15 -6.31
C PHE A 194 -9.59 3.15 -5.40
N ILE A 195 -10.35 2.49 -4.54
CA ILE A 195 -9.86 1.37 -3.75
C ILE A 195 -9.77 0.14 -4.65
N ALA A 196 -8.56 -0.42 -4.77
CA ALA A 196 -8.29 -1.65 -5.48
C ALA A 196 -8.10 -2.80 -4.48
N ALA A 197 -9.19 -3.43 -4.08
CA ALA A 197 -9.21 -4.50 -3.10
C ALA A 197 -10.16 -5.62 -3.56
N GLY A 198 -9.69 -6.85 -3.46
CA GLY A 198 -10.54 -8.04 -3.60
C GLY A 198 -10.93 -8.59 -2.23
N ASP A 199 -11.22 -9.89 -2.18
CA ASP A 199 -11.69 -10.55 -0.97
C ASP A 199 -10.68 -10.51 0.18
N PHE A 200 -11.20 -10.40 1.38
CA PHE A 200 -10.41 -10.51 2.60
C PHE A 200 -10.10 -11.98 2.90
N ALA A 201 -8.84 -12.28 3.23
CA ALA A 201 -8.44 -13.60 3.72
C ALA A 201 -7.51 -13.50 4.93
N TRP A 202 -7.74 -14.38 5.90
CA TRP A 202 -6.82 -14.59 7.02
C TRP A 202 -5.56 -15.32 6.54
N MET A 203 -4.42 -15.08 7.17
CA MET A 203 -3.18 -15.80 6.86
C MET A 203 -3.34 -17.33 6.98
N ALA A 204 -4.24 -17.82 7.84
CA ALA A 204 -4.57 -19.24 7.94
C ALA A 204 -5.31 -19.76 6.69
N GLU A 205 -6.18 -18.95 6.08
CA GLU A 205 -6.89 -19.29 4.85
C GLU A 205 -5.93 -19.27 3.66
N VAL A 206 -5.05 -18.25 3.60
CA VAL A 206 -3.98 -18.19 2.58
C VAL A 206 -3.07 -19.43 2.67
N ALA A 207 -2.65 -19.82 3.87
CA ALA A 207 -1.85 -21.01 4.07
C ALA A 207 -2.57 -22.29 3.62
N ALA A 208 -3.87 -22.41 3.91
CA ALA A 208 -4.69 -23.53 3.49
C ALA A 208 -4.83 -23.59 1.95
N LEU A 209 -5.07 -22.45 1.29
CA LEU A 209 -5.12 -22.35 -0.16
C LEU A 209 -3.79 -22.75 -0.82
N LEU A 210 -2.66 -22.29 -0.30
CA LEU A 210 -1.34 -22.66 -0.80
C LEU A 210 -1.13 -24.18 -0.72
N LYS A 211 -1.49 -24.80 0.41
CA LYS A 211 -1.36 -26.25 0.58
C LYS A 211 -2.29 -27.03 -0.37
N ALA A 212 -3.51 -26.58 -0.52
CA ALA A 212 -4.49 -27.25 -1.39
C ALA A 212 -4.07 -27.23 -2.87
N HIS A 213 -3.45 -26.15 -3.35
CA HIS A 213 -3.12 -25.98 -4.76
C HIS A 213 -1.69 -26.38 -5.11
N LEU A 214 -0.73 -26.32 -4.19
CA LEU A 214 0.68 -26.58 -4.46
C LEU A 214 1.16 -27.94 -3.91
N GLY A 215 0.35 -28.64 -3.13
CA GLY A 215 0.68 -29.97 -2.61
C GLY A 215 2.05 -30.00 -1.92
N GLU A 216 2.97 -30.83 -2.43
CA GLU A 216 4.33 -30.94 -1.90
C GLU A 216 5.12 -29.65 -1.96
N GLY A 217 4.88 -28.76 -2.92
CA GLY A 217 5.50 -27.44 -3.01
C GLY A 217 5.18 -26.55 -1.81
N ALA A 218 4.09 -26.82 -1.09
CA ALA A 218 3.68 -26.14 0.12
C ALA A 218 3.87 -26.98 1.41
N ALA A 219 4.67 -28.04 1.39
CA ALA A 219 4.89 -28.91 2.53
C ALA A 219 5.38 -28.18 3.79
N ARG A 220 6.19 -27.12 3.59
CA ARG A 220 6.77 -26.29 4.66
C ARG A 220 5.84 -25.20 5.18
N VAL A 221 4.69 -24.95 4.53
CA VAL A 221 3.73 -23.93 4.97
C VAL A 221 3.18 -24.32 6.35
N PRO A 222 3.28 -23.44 7.36
CA PRO A 222 2.83 -23.75 8.71
C PRO A 222 1.31 -23.92 8.75
N THR A 223 0.83 -24.78 9.66
CA THR A 223 -0.61 -24.98 9.94
C THR A 223 -0.99 -24.53 11.35
N ARG A 224 0.01 -24.35 12.21
CA ARG A 224 -0.23 -23.95 13.61
C ARG A 224 -0.46 -22.45 13.69
N ARG A 225 -1.48 -22.06 14.46
CA ARG A 225 -1.72 -20.65 14.81
C ARG A 225 -0.78 -20.21 15.94
N VAL A 226 -0.27 -18.99 15.85
CA VAL A 226 0.48 -18.35 16.93
C VAL A 226 -0.49 -17.54 17.79
N PRO A 227 -0.54 -17.78 19.11
CA PRO A 227 -1.36 -16.95 20.01
C PRO A 227 -0.92 -15.48 19.96
N ASP A 228 -1.89 -14.55 20.01
CA ASP A 228 -1.62 -13.11 19.98
C ASP A 228 -0.66 -12.67 21.11
N LEU A 229 -0.74 -13.32 22.27
CA LEU A 229 0.16 -13.02 23.40
C LEU A 229 1.63 -13.29 23.06
N VAL A 230 1.91 -14.39 22.36
CA VAL A 230 3.27 -14.73 21.92
C VAL A 230 3.79 -13.67 20.96
N LEU A 231 2.96 -13.24 20.00
CA LEU A 231 3.34 -12.19 19.05
C LEU A 231 3.59 -10.85 19.76
N LYS A 232 2.79 -10.49 20.75
CA LYS A 232 3.01 -9.28 21.57
C LYS A 232 4.31 -9.33 22.34
N LEU A 233 4.71 -10.50 22.85
CA LEU A 233 6.01 -10.68 23.53
C LEU A 233 7.17 -10.58 22.53
N VAL A 234 7.08 -11.24 21.38
CA VAL A 234 8.11 -11.18 20.33
C VAL A 234 8.28 -9.74 19.80
N ALA A 235 7.19 -8.98 19.70
CA ALA A 235 7.20 -7.59 19.24
C ALA A 235 8.06 -6.65 20.12
N LEU A 236 8.36 -7.03 21.36
CA LEU A 236 9.27 -6.27 22.22
C LEU A 236 10.72 -6.30 21.72
N PHE A 237 11.06 -7.34 20.93
CA PHE A 237 12.43 -7.59 20.45
C PHE A 237 12.54 -7.55 18.92
N ASP A 238 11.41 -7.70 18.21
CA ASP A 238 11.36 -7.75 16.74
C ASP A 238 10.41 -6.67 16.18
N ARG A 239 10.98 -5.68 15.53
CA ARG A 239 10.26 -4.54 14.95
C ARG A 239 9.34 -4.94 13.80
N SER A 240 9.68 -6.00 13.05
CA SER A 240 8.82 -6.50 11.97
C SER A 240 7.52 -7.03 12.55
N VAL A 241 7.61 -7.72 13.70
CA VAL A 241 6.44 -8.21 14.44
C VAL A 241 5.70 -7.06 15.13
N ALA A 242 6.43 -6.07 15.66
CA ALA A 242 5.82 -4.90 16.30
C ALA A 242 4.90 -4.13 15.33
N GLY A 243 5.29 -4.00 14.07
CA GLY A 243 4.49 -3.31 13.05
C GLY A 243 3.15 -3.98 12.71
N VAL A 244 3.01 -5.29 12.97
CA VAL A 244 1.77 -6.04 12.68
C VAL A 244 0.87 -6.26 13.89
N VAL A 245 1.41 -6.15 15.11
CA VAL A 245 0.66 -6.38 16.37
C VAL A 245 -0.62 -5.53 16.49
N PRO A 246 -0.63 -4.23 16.12
CA PRO A 246 -1.85 -3.42 16.19
C PRO A 246 -3.01 -3.94 15.33
N ARG A 247 -2.69 -4.72 14.29
CA ARG A 247 -3.65 -5.26 13.31
C ARG A 247 -4.14 -6.67 13.63
N LEU A 248 -3.64 -7.29 14.70
CA LEU A 248 -4.06 -8.64 15.09
C LEU A 248 -5.56 -8.70 15.40
N GLY A 249 -6.26 -9.60 14.72
CA GLY A 249 -7.70 -9.80 14.86
C GLY A 249 -8.57 -8.71 14.24
N GLU A 250 -7.99 -7.80 13.44
CA GLU A 250 -8.76 -6.85 12.64
C GLU A 250 -9.15 -7.48 11.29
N LYS A 251 -10.42 -7.34 10.93
CA LYS A 251 -10.93 -7.58 9.60
C LYS A 251 -11.28 -6.22 9.00
N ARG A 252 -10.56 -5.80 7.98
CA ARG A 252 -10.84 -4.59 7.21
C ARG A 252 -11.20 -5.00 5.79
N THR A 253 -12.36 -4.62 5.34
CA THR A 253 -12.90 -4.88 4.00
C THR A 253 -13.20 -3.58 3.29
#